data_c8fc0565810af4671d2d620bd36948f8
#
_entry.id   c8fc0565810af4671d2d620bd36948f8
#
_cell.length_a   1.000
_cell.length_b   1.000
_cell.length_c   1.000
_cell.angle_alpha   90.00
_cell.angle_beta   90.00
_cell.angle_gamma   90.00
#
_symmetry.space_group_name_H-M   'P 1'
#
loop_
_entity.id
_entity.type
_entity.pdbx_description
1 polymer ?
#
loop_
_entity_poly.entity_id
_entity_poly.type
_entity_poly.pdbx_seq_one_letter_code
_entity_poly.pdbx_strand_id
1 'polypeptide(L)'
;MYDLQPYLKTIDEVIARGPYRDTWESLSTYQVPEWYRNAKFGIFVHWGIFSVPAFGNEWYPRNMYIQDSPEYEHHIKTYGPHKDFGYKDFIPMFRGERFDPEQWADLFQKAGARYVVPVAEFHDGFQMYQSEISHWNAYEMGPKRDILGEISASCKKRGIELGASSHRIEHWFFMGPGKEFDSDVRDPMQRGDFYWPAVPGEYAQDLFSKPEPTDEFMQDWLVRTCEIIDRYHPRLIYFDWWIQHSACKPWLKKLAAYYYNRAAEWGIEVAINYKHDAYLFGTAVPDVERGQFADIKPYFWQTDTAIALNSWCYTENNQFRPASEILCDLVDIVSKNGCLLLNVGPKADGSISEEDAEVLLHIGEWMKVNGEAIYNTKTWRKYGEGPTQVVDGQFSDSIKKNFTSEDFRFTTAGGYLYATALKCSDNGTYCIKSLGEQDASKQANFHGIIRNVEVLGGEAKAEWSRDEKGLHITSGKKSKDPIVFKIKID
;
A
#
# COMPACT_ATOMS: atom_id res chain seq x y z
N MET A 1 6.53 32.70 5.51
CA MET A 1 5.86 31.98 4.38
C MET A 1 6.89 31.74 3.30
N TYR A 2 7.08 30.50 2.88
CA TYR A 2 8.05 30.15 1.84
C TYR A 2 7.52 30.58 0.46
N ASP A 3 8.44 31.06 -0.40
CA ASP A 3 8.09 31.38 -1.79
C ASP A 3 8.08 30.09 -2.63
N LEU A 4 6.93 29.75 -3.23
CA LEU A 4 6.79 28.59 -4.10
C LEU A 4 7.15 28.85 -5.56
N GLN A 5 7.31 30.10 -5.99
CA GLN A 5 7.52 30.44 -7.40
C GLN A 5 8.78 29.83 -8.01
N PRO A 6 9.93 29.76 -7.32
CA PRO A 6 11.12 29.08 -7.84
C PRO A 6 10.88 27.59 -8.12
N TYR A 7 10.15 26.90 -7.24
CA TYR A 7 9.81 25.48 -7.39
C TYR A 7 8.84 25.25 -8.56
N LEU A 8 7.78 26.06 -8.65
CA LEU A 8 6.82 25.99 -9.76
C LEU A 8 7.49 26.21 -11.12
N LYS A 9 8.41 27.17 -11.18
CA LYS A 9 9.22 27.42 -12.39
C LYS A 9 10.07 26.19 -12.76
N THR A 10 10.73 25.58 -11.79
CA THR A 10 11.52 24.35 -12.02
C THR A 10 10.62 23.22 -12.52
N ILE A 11 9.43 23.06 -11.95
CA ILE A 11 8.44 22.06 -12.38
C ILE A 11 8.08 22.26 -13.85
N ASP A 12 7.73 23.49 -14.23
CA ASP A 12 7.37 23.85 -15.62
C ASP A 12 8.54 23.62 -16.59
N GLU A 13 9.77 23.97 -16.20
CA GLU A 13 10.98 23.72 -17.00
C GLU A 13 11.25 22.21 -17.21
N VAL A 14 11.09 21.37 -16.18
CA VAL A 14 11.25 19.92 -16.28
C VAL A 14 10.19 19.33 -17.23
N ILE A 15 8.94 19.75 -17.10
CA ILE A 15 7.87 19.31 -18.01
C ILE A 15 8.13 19.76 -19.45
N ALA A 16 8.62 20.98 -19.64
CA ALA A 16 8.87 21.54 -20.97
C ALA A 16 9.99 20.79 -21.74
N ARG A 17 11.02 20.29 -21.04
CA ARG A 17 12.16 19.60 -21.67
C ARG A 17 12.06 18.08 -21.74
N GLY A 18 11.25 17.48 -20.87
CA GLY A 18 11.16 16.02 -20.78
C GLY A 18 10.28 15.37 -21.85
N PRO A 19 10.28 14.01 -21.94
CA PRO A 19 9.46 13.27 -22.91
C PRO A 19 7.96 13.32 -22.62
N TYR A 20 7.56 13.53 -21.35
CA TYR A 20 6.16 13.58 -20.95
C TYR A 20 5.67 15.02 -20.86
N ARG A 21 4.43 15.26 -21.30
CA ARG A 21 3.68 16.51 -21.15
C ARG A 21 2.53 16.29 -20.16
N ASP A 22 2.03 17.37 -19.57
CA ASP A 22 0.89 17.38 -18.63
C ASP A 22 -0.46 17.24 -19.35
N THR A 23 -0.52 16.34 -20.30
CA THR A 23 -1.73 15.96 -21.04
C THR A 23 -1.95 14.44 -20.96
N TRP A 24 -3.20 14.00 -20.99
CA TRP A 24 -3.51 12.57 -20.93
C TRP A 24 -2.96 11.81 -22.12
N GLU A 25 -2.91 12.41 -23.31
CA GLU A 25 -2.34 11.80 -24.52
C GLU A 25 -0.86 11.45 -24.31
N SER A 26 -0.10 12.37 -23.74
CA SER A 26 1.31 12.13 -23.45
C SER A 26 1.48 11.11 -22.32
N LEU A 27 0.73 11.25 -21.23
CA LEU A 27 0.83 10.36 -20.08
C LEU A 27 0.37 8.92 -20.38
N SER A 28 -0.51 8.71 -21.37
CA SER A 28 -0.95 7.36 -21.77
C SER A 28 0.14 6.53 -22.45
N THR A 29 1.30 7.10 -22.75
CA THR A 29 2.49 6.37 -23.20
C THR A 29 3.26 5.70 -22.06
N TYR A 30 2.90 5.99 -20.80
CA TYR A 30 3.48 5.39 -19.61
C TYR A 30 3.35 3.87 -19.62
N GLN A 31 4.40 3.19 -19.15
CA GLN A 31 4.40 1.75 -18.96
C GLN A 31 4.70 1.41 -17.51
N VAL A 32 3.92 0.53 -16.94
CA VAL A 32 4.17 0.04 -15.57
C VAL A 32 5.55 -0.63 -15.50
N PRO A 33 6.44 -0.20 -14.60
CA PRO A 33 7.79 -0.73 -14.48
C PRO A 33 7.84 -2.24 -14.27
N GLU A 34 8.81 -2.88 -14.92
CA GLU A 34 8.98 -4.33 -14.76
C GLU A 34 9.36 -4.70 -13.32
N TRP A 35 10.23 -3.90 -12.68
CA TRP A 35 10.62 -4.12 -11.30
C TRP A 35 9.37 -4.17 -10.37
N TYR A 36 8.39 -3.28 -10.60
CA TYR A 36 7.20 -3.19 -9.77
C TYR A 36 6.26 -4.38 -10.01
N ARG A 37 6.03 -4.74 -11.27
CA ARG A 37 5.26 -5.93 -11.62
C ARG A 37 5.85 -7.22 -11.04
N ASN A 38 7.17 -7.27 -10.88
CA ASN A 38 7.91 -8.42 -10.38
C ASN A 38 8.04 -8.44 -8.85
N ALA A 39 7.95 -7.29 -8.18
CA ALA A 39 8.09 -7.14 -6.73
C ALA A 39 7.01 -7.87 -5.94
N LYS A 40 5.76 -7.78 -6.33
CA LYS A 40 4.57 -8.47 -5.79
C LYS A 40 4.21 -8.18 -4.33
N PHE A 41 5.17 -7.84 -3.47
CA PHE A 41 4.97 -7.62 -2.04
C PHE A 41 5.79 -6.44 -1.53
N GLY A 42 5.13 -5.50 -0.90
CA GLY A 42 5.72 -4.33 -0.25
C GLY A 42 5.15 -4.09 1.14
N ILE A 43 5.82 -3.23 1.91
CA ILE A 43 5.38 -2.80 3.23
C ILE A 43 4.94 -1.34 3.17
N PHE A 44 3.76 -1.05 3.70
CA PHE A 44 3.26 0.28 3.97
C PHE A 44 3.56 0.63 5.43
N VAL A 45 3.86 1.89 5.74
CA VAL A 45 4.13 2.29 7.12
C VAL A 45 3.33 3.55 7.44
N HIS A 46 2.30 3.39 8.29
CA HIS A 46 1.55 4.52 8.86
C HIS A 46 2.12 4.87 10.23
N TRP A 47 2.99 5.88 10.24
CA TRP A 47 3.62 6.39 11.45
C TRP A 47 3.70 7.91 11.43
N GLY A 48 3.27 8.55 12.49
CA GLY A 48 3.22 10.00 12.62
C GLY A 48 2.69 10.45 13.97
N ILE A 49 2.34 11.72 14.09
CA ILE A 49 1.82 12.32 15.32
C ILE A 49 0.57 11.58 15.83
N PHE A 50 -0.27 11.08 14.92
CA PHE A 50 -1.48 10.31 15.25
C PHE A 50 -1.21 9.01 16.03
N SER A 51 0.05 8.54 16.04
CA SER A 51 0.44 7.40 16.89
C SER A 51 0.61 7.78 18.37
N VAL A 52 0.63 9.07 18.72
CA VAL A 52 0.81 9.53 20.11
C VAL A 52 -0.43 9.26 20.96
N PRO A 53 -1.66 9.68 20.56
CA PRO A 53 -2.85 9.37 21.34
C PRO A 53 -3.19 7.87 21.35
N ALA A 54 -2.76 7.10 20.35
CA ALA A 54 -2.98 5.66 20.23
C ALA A 54 -4.43 5.21 20.46
N PHE A 55 -5.40 6.03 20.06
CA PHE A 55 -6.83 5.86 20.31
C PHE A 55 -7.64 6.00 19.03
N GLY A 56 -8.68 5.19 18.89
CA GLY A 56 -9.54 5.19 17.70
C GLY A 56 -8.81 4.59 16.50
N ASN A 57 -8.36 5.47 15.60
CA ASN A 57 -7.58 5.12 14.43
C ASN A 57 -6.73 6.32 13.96
N GLU A 58 -6.13 6.22 12.79
CA GLU A 58 -5.32 7.26 12.14
C GLU A 58 -6.08 8.56 11.85
N TRP A 59 -7.42 8.55 11.91
CA TRP A 59 -8.27 9.74 11.75
C TRP A 59 -8.45 10.53 13.06
N TYR A 60 -7.82 10.10 14.15
CA TYR A 60 -7.85 10.83 15.43
C TYR A 60 -7.62 12.34 15.28
N PRO A 61 -6.67 12.84 14.44
CA PRO A 61 -6.44 14.27 14.28
C PRO A 61 -7.67 15.06 13.83
N ARG A 62 -8.55 14.45 13.04
CA ARG A 62 -9.83 15.03 12.64
C ARG A 62 -10.92 14.76 13.65
N ASN A 63 -11.05 13.47 14.04
CA ASN A 63 -12.16 13.04 14.87
C ASN A 63 -12.16 13.68 16.26
N MET A 64 -10.98 14.00 16.82
CA MET A 64 -10.90 14.73 18.09
C MET A 64 -11.58 16.12 18.04
N TYR A 65 -11.76 16.71 16.86
CA TYR A 65 -12.46 17.99 16.66
C TYR A 65 -13.93 17.82 16.28
N ILE A 66 -14.43 16.61 16.10
CA ILE A 66 -15.85 16.36 15.85
C ILE A 66 -16.56 16.19 17.19
N GLN A 67 -17.37 17.18 17.58
CA GLN A 67 -18.12 17.12 18.83
C GLN A 67 -18.98 15.86 18.89
N ASP A 68 -19.11 15.28 20.06
CA ASP A 68 -19.85 14.03 20.33
C ASP A 68 -19.21 12.75 19.74
N SER A 69 -18.02 12.82 19.12
CA SER A 69 -17.27 11.62 18.74
C SER A 69 -16.56 10.98 19.94
N PRO A 70 -16.29 9.68 19.91
CA PRO A 70 -15.49 9.02 20.96
C PRO A 70 -14.10 9.65 21.13
N GLU A 71 -13.48 10.10 20.04
CA GLU A 71 -12.16 10.73 20.04
C GLU A 71 -12.21 12.13 20.68
N TYR A 72 -13.28 12.89 20.46
CA TYR A 72 -13.51 14.18 21.11
C TYR A 72 -13.64 14.03 22.64
N GLU A 73 -14.49 13.10 23.08
CA GLU A 73 -14.68 12.81 24.51
C GLU A 73 -13.40 12.30 25.16
N HIS A 74 -12.69 11.39 24.47
CA HIS A 74 -11.40 10.88 24.93
C HIS A 74 -10.39 12.01 25.08
N HIS A 75 -10.33 12.92 24.09
CA HIS A 75 -9.39 14.04 24.10
C HIS A 75 -9.63 14.95 25.31
N ILE A 76 -10.87 15.41 25.51
CA ILE A 76 -11.20 16.28 26.65
C ILE A 76 -10.88 15.61 27.97
N LYS A 77 -11.21 14.34 28.12
CA LYS A 77 -10.96 13.59 29.35
C LYS A 77 -9.48 13.40 29.65
N THR A 78 -8.66 13.21 28.63
CA THR A 78 -7.25 12.81 28.77
C THR A 78 -6.30 14.02 28.74
N TYR A 79 -6.58 14.98 27.85
CA TYR A 79 -5.67 16.10 27.55
C TYR A 79 -6.27 17.47 27.88
N GLY A 80 -7.57 17.56 28.10
CA GLY A 80 -8.26 18.81 28.41
C GLY A 80 -8.91 19.47 27.20
N PRO A 81 -9.37 20.73 27.36
CA PRO A 81 -10.06 21.45 26.28
C PRO A 81 -9.15 21.71 25.07
N HIS A 82 -9.69 21.54 23.87
CA HIS A 82 -8.97 21.71 22.59
C HIS A 82 -8.35 23.11 22.39
N LYS A 83 -8.85 24.14 23.06
CA LYS A 83 -8.27 25.49 23.05
C LYS A 83 -6.95 25.60 23.81
N ASP A 84 -6.76 24.71 24.80
CA ASP A 84 -5.59 24.69 25.70
C ASP A 84 -4.59 23.62 25.29
N PHE A 85 -5.07 22.51 24.69
CA PHE A 85 -4.28 21.43 24.11
C PHE A 85 -4.94 20.96 22.82
N GLY A 86 -4.39 21.34 21.69
CA GLY A 86 -4.85 20.92 20.37
C GLY A 86 -3.97 19.83 19.75
N TYR A 87 -4.26 19.45 18.52
CA TYR A 87 -3.53 18.37 17.86
C TYR A 87 -2.02 18.66 17.69
N LYS A 88 -1.65 19.89 17.35
CA LYS A 88 -0.23 20.28 17.23
C LYS A 88 0.57 20.13 18.52
N ASP A 89 -0.10 20.11 19.68
CA ASP A 89 0.56 19.96 20.97
C ASP A 89 1.05 18.53 21.23
N PHE A 90 0.62 17.56 20.41
CA PHE A 90 1.20 16.21 20.37
C PHE A 90 2.59 16.16 19.71
N ILE A 91 2.97 17.17 18.89
CA ILE A 91 4.25 17.16 18.17
C ILE A 91 5.46 16.94 19.10
N PRO A 92 5.59 17.65 20.25
CA PRO A 92 6.70 17.41 21.18
C PRO A 92 6.68 16.04 21.87
N MET A 93 5.53 15.35 21.85
CA MET A 93 5.35 14.02 22.42
C MET A 93 5.71 12.92 21.42
N PHE A 94 5.67 13.22 20.12
CA PHE A 94 6.10 12.34 19.05
C PHE A 94 7.63 12.40 18.96
N ARG A 95 8.34 11.53 19.67
CA ARG A 95 9.79 11.60 19.82
C ARG A 95 10.57 10.58 18.99
N GLY A 96 9.97 9.42 18.72
CA GLY A 96 10.63 8.36 17.97
C GLY A 96 11.95 7.89 18.61
N GLU A 97 12.06 7.89 19.93
CA GLU A 97 13.32 7.62 20.66
C GLU A 97 13.83 6.19 20.48
N ARG A 98 12.97 5.27 20.04
CA ARG A 98 13.30 3.89 19.74
C ARG A 98 13.31 3.61 18.23
N PHE A 99 13.12 4.63 17.39
CA PHE A 99 13.17 4.48 15.95
C PHE A 99 14.57 4.09 15.48
N ASP A 100 14.69 2.89 14.96
CA ASP A 100 15.90 2.36 14.34
C ASP A 100 15.61 1.93 12.90
N PRO A 101 16.01 2.73 11.90
CA PRO A 101 15.73 2.46 10.49
C PRO A 101 16.42 1.20 9.98
N GLU A 102 17.56 0.80 10.59
CA GLU A 102 18.26 -0.43 10.23
C GLU A 102 17.45 -1.66 10.72
N GLN A 103 16.89 -1.58 11.93
CA GLN A 103 16.03 -2.64 12.47
C GLN A 103 14.75 -2.78 11.64
N TRP A 104 14.12 -1.67 11.26
CA TRP A 104 12.95 -1.70 10.40
C TRP A 104 13.24 -2.35 9.04
N ALA A 105 14.30 -1.89 8.37
CA ALA A 105 14.67 -2.42 7.07
C ALA A 105 15.08 -3.90 7.12
N ASP A 106 15.72 -4.35 8.21
CA ASP A 106 16.03 -5.76 8.46
C ASP A 106 14.75 -6.61 8.60
N LEU A 107 13.76 -6.12 9.37
CA LEU A 107 12.49 -6.78 9.53
C LEU A 107 11.73 -6.87 8.19
N PHE A 108 11.70 -5.78 7.41
CA PHE A 108 11.04 -5.76 6.10
C PHE A 108 11.72 -6.69 5.09
N GLN A 109 13.06 -6.75 5.11
CA GLN A 109 13.80 -7.71 4.29
C GLN A 109 13.50 -9.15 4.70
N LYS A 110 13.47 -9.44 6.00
CA LYS A 110 13.13 -10.77 6.53
C LYS A 110 11.70 -11.16 6.20
N ALA A 111 10.76 -10.21 6.17
CA ALA A 111 9.40 -10.44 5.72
C ALA A 111 9.29 -10.76 4.21
N GLY A 112 10.35 -10.48 3.44
CA GLY A 112 10.39 -10.70 2.01
C GLY A 112 9.90 -9.50 1.19
N ALA A 113 9.75 -8.33 1.79
CA ALA A 113 9.35 -7.12 1.07
C ALA A 113 10.38 -6.71 0.01
N ARG A 114 9.91 -6.24 -1.13
CA ARG A 114 10.72 -5.74 -2.24
C ARG A 114 10.68 -4.22 -2.34
N TYR A 115 9.69 -3.58 -1.76
CA TYR A 115 9.57 -2.14 -1.66
C TYR A 115 8.92 -1.75 -0.33
N VAL A 116 9.14 -0.53 0.08
CA VAL A 116 8.54 0.07 1.27
C VAL A 116 7.94 1.42 0.91
N VAL A 117 6.78 1.74 1.45
CA VAL A 117 6.07 3.00 1.24
C VAL A 117 5.78 3.63 2.61
N PRO A 118 6.71 4.41 3.18
CA PRO A 118 6.40 5.20 4.36
C PRO A 118 5.45 6.35 4.02
N VAL A 119 4.56 6.69 4.95
CA VAL A 119 3.78 7.92 4.86
C VAL A 119 4.73 9.11 5.03
N ALA A 120 4.96 9.85 3.96
CA ALA A 120 5.82 11.03 3.96
C ALA A 120 5.10 12.26 4.54
N GLU A 121 3.80 12.41 4.24
CA GLU A 121 2.94 13.44 4.81
C GLU A 121 1.51 12.88 4.90
N PHE A 122 0.98 12.85 6.12
CA PHE A 122 -0.37 12.38 6.38
C PHE A 122 -1.42 13.49 6.18
N HIS A 123 -2.71 13.22 6.40
CA HIS A 123 -3.80 14.19 6.33
C HIS A 123 -3.61 15.36 7.28
N ASP A 124 -2.88 15.17 8.38
CA ASP A 124 -2.58 16.19 9.39
C ASP A 124 -1.60 17.27 8.91
N GLY A 125 -0.91 17.03 7.79
CA GLY A 125 0.02 17.97 7.18
C GLY A 125 1.41 18.01 7.81
N PHE A 126 1.73 17.07 8.73
CA PHE A 126 3.07 16.94 9.29
C PHE A 126 3.96 16.11 8.37
N GLN A 127 5.10 16.68 7.98
CA GLN A 127 6.03 16.04 7.06
C GLN A 127 7.03 15.17 7.82
N MET A 128 7.13 13.90 7.46
CA MET A 128 8.04 12.92 8.07
C MET A 128 9.44 12.96 7.48
N TYR A 129 9.83 14.09 6.89
CA TYR A 129 11.10 14.30 6.20
C TYR A 129 11.62 15.71 6.40
N GLN A 130 12.88 15.94 6.05
CA GLN A 130 13.49 17.28 6.06
C GLN A 130 12.94 18.11 4.90
N SER A 131 12.05 19.05 5.20
CA SER A 131 11.45 19.96 4.22
C SER A 131 12.15 21.32 4.23
N GLU A 132 12.25 21.97 3.05
CA GLU A 132 12.70 23.33 2.88
C GLU A 132 11.55 24.34 2.73
N ILE A 133 10.30 23.83 2.65
CA ILE A 133 9.12 24.65 2.36
C ILE A 133 8.11 24.68 3.52
N SER A 134 8.35 23.97 4.59
CA SER A 134 7.51 23.96 5.79
C SER A 134 8.35 23.68 7.03
N HIS A 135 8.05 24.36 8.15
CA HIS A 135 8.64 24.06 9.47
C HIS A 135 7.99 22.86 10.15
N TRP A 136 6.77 22.49 9.73
CA TRP A 136 5.99 21.42 10.36
C TRP A 136 6.49 20.06 9.86
N ASN A 137 7.70 19.72 10.27
CA ASN A 137 8.38 18.51 9.81
C ASN A 137 9.17 17.82 10.93
N ALA A 138 9.39 16.53 10.75
CA ALA A 138 10.06 15.66 11.72
C ALA A 138 11.55 15.97 11.91
N TYR A 139 12.16 16.70 10.99
CA TYR A 139 13.56 17.13 11.11
C TYR A 139 13.73 18.30 12.06
N GLU A 140 12.81 19.26 12.04
CA GLU A 140 12.82 20.43 12.92
C GLU A 140 12.13 20.20 14.26
N MET A 141 11.10 19.32 14.29
CA MET A 141 10.23 19.10 15.43
C MET A 141 10.13 17.62 15.80
N GLY A 142 9.56 17.33 16.96
CA GLY A 142 9.33 15.95 17.40
C GLY A 142 10.62 15.14 17.44
N PRO A 143 10.79 14.14 16.59
CA PRO A 143 11.97 13.27 16.56
C PRO A 143 13.28 14.00 16.23
N LYS A 144 13.21 15.14 15.55
CA LYS A 144 14.34 15.90 15.01
C LYS A 144 15.27 15.07 14.12
N ARG A 145 14.64 14.30 13.22
CA ARG A 145 15.29 13.36 12.30
C ARG A 145 14.62 13.41 10.92
N ASP A 146 15.42 13.17 9.87
CA ASP A 146 14.91 12.95 8.52
C ASP A 146 14.45 11.49 8.38
N ILE A 147 13.24 11.21 8.86
CA ILE A 147 12.69 9.85 8.93
C ILE A 147 12.67 9.16 7.58
N LEU A 148 12.14 9.83 6.56
CA LEU A 148 12.05 9.27 5.21
C LEU A 148 13.43 9.00 4.61
N GLY A 149 14.39 9.94 4.81
CA GLY A 149 15.76 9.80 4.34
C GLY A 149 16.50 8.64 5.02
N GLU A 150 16.31 8.45 6.33
CA GLU A 150 16.93 7.37 7.07
C GLU A 150 16.36 6.00 6.69
N ILE A 151 15.02 5.88 6.50
CA ILE A 151 14.40 4.65 5.98
C ILE A 151 14.93 4.35 4.58
N SER A 152 14.99 5.37 3.70
CA SER A 152 15.51 5.24 2.34
C SER A 152 16.93 4.66 2.33
N ALA A 153 17.82 5.24 3.14
CA ALA A 153 19.20 4.81 3.22
C ALA A 153 19.35 3.36 3.70
N SER A 154 18.57 2.96 4.71
CA SER A 154 18.61 1.62 5.29
C SER A 154 17.99 0.55 4.38
N CYS A 155 16.89 0.89 3.69
CA CYS A 155 16.26 0.02 2.71
C CYS A 155 17.14 -0.20 1.47
N LYS A 156 17.77 0.86 0.97
CA LYS A 156 18.68 0.77 -0.18
C LYS A 156 19.84 -0.19 0.05
N LYS A 157 20.42 -0.23 1.25
CA LYS A 157 21.47 -1.20 1.63
C LYS A 157 21.02 -2.65 1.50
N ARG A 158 19.71 -2.90 1.57
CA ARG A 158 19.07 -4.24 1.53
C ARG A 158 18.41 -4.57 0.21
N GLY A 159 18.52 -3.69 -0.78
CA GLY A 159 17.88 -3.87 -2.08
C GLY A 159 16.34 -3.77 -2.03
N ILE A 160 15.81 -3.03 -1.06
CA ILE A 160 14.40 -2.69 -0.95
C ILE A 160 14.19 -1.32 -1.59
N GLU A 161 13.30 -1.24 -2.56
CA GLU A 161 12.99 0.02 -3.25
C GLU A 161 12.16 0.95 -2.37
N LEU A 162 12.48 2.25 -2.41
CA LEU A 162 11.72 3.27 -1.69
C LEU A 162 10.51 3.72 -2.51
N GLY A 163 9.36 3.71 -1.89
CA GLY A 163 8.19 4.53 -2.24
C GLY A 163 7.98 5.62 -1.18
N ALA A 164 7.02 6.49 -1.44
CA ALA A 164 6.55 7.47 -0.47
C ALA A 164 5.06 7.72 -0.68
N SER A 165 4.29 7.90 0.39
CA SER A 165 2.89 8.27 0.25
C SER A 165 2.62 9.69 0.69
N SER A 166 1.74 10.37 -0.04
CA SER A 166 1.27 11.70 0.29
C SER A 166 -0.25 11.70 0.42
N HIS A 167 -0.72 12.11 1.61
CA HIS A 167 -2.14 12.25 1.94
C HIS A 167 -2.51 13.74 2.11
N ARG A 168 -1.61 14.66 1.77
CA ARG A 168 -1.74 16.10 1.93
C ARG A 168 -3.01 16.68 1.32
N ILE A 169 -3.55 16.09 0.26
CA ILE A 169 -4.70 16.65 -0.43
C ILE A 169 -5.93 16.75 0.48
N GLU A 170 -6.12 15.81 1.39
CA GLU A 170 -7.24 15.81 2.33
C GLU A 170 -7.09 16.83 3.45
N HIS A 171 -5.89 17.32 3.67
CA HIS A 171 -5.64 18.40 4.63
C HIS A 171 -6.47 19.67 4.32
N TRP A 172 -6.93 19.81 3.08
CA TRP A 172 -7.85 20.87 2.67
C TRP A 172 -9.02 21.04 3.64
N PHE A 173 -9.66 19.97 4.05
CA PHE A 173 -10.82 19.97 4.93
C PHE A 173 -10.57 19.27 6.29
N PHE A 174 -9.45 18.60 6.44
CA PHE A 174 -9.25 17.62 7.54
C PHE A 174 -9.41 18.23 8.92
N MET A 175 -8.89 19.44 9.13
CA MET A 175 -8.97 20.17 10.40
C MET A 175 -10.19 21.10 10.50
N GLY A 176 -11.05 21.11 9.50
CA GLY A 176 -12.22 22.00 9.42
C GLY A 176 -13.16 21.98 10.63
N PRO A 177 -13.49 20.80 11.19
CA PRO A 177 -14.37 20.72 12.37
C PRO A 177 -13.86 21.49 13.58
N GLY A 178 -12.56 21.69 13.70
CA GLY A 178 -11.99 22.49 14.78
C GLY A 178 -12.40 23.96 14.78
N LYS A 179 -12.87 24.50 13.66
CA LYS A 179 -13.40 25.88 13.55
C LYS A 179 -14.83 26.02 14.06
N GLU A 180 -15.53 24.92 14.32
CA GLU A 180 -16.95 24.95 14.69
C GLU A 180 -17.20 25.21 16.18
N PHE A 181 -16.14 25.21 16.98
CA PHE A 181 -16.21 25.48 18.43
C PHE A 181 -14.91 26.15 18.93
N ASP A 182 -14.85 26.46 20.25
CA ASP A 182 -13.66 27.09 20.84
C ASP A 182 -12.50 26.09 20.96
N SER A 183 -11.67 26.04 19.90
CA SER A 183 -10.51 25.15 19.77
C SER A 183 -9.24 25.96 19.44
N ASP A 184 -8.12 25.29 19.21
CA ASP A 184 -6.88 25.90 18.73
C ASP A 184 -6.84 26.08 17.18
N VAL A 185 -7.84 25.53 16.45
CA VAL A 185 -8.01 25.71 15.00
C VAL A 185 -8.78 27.00 14.73
N ARG A 186 -8.08 28.10 14.53
CA ARG A 186 -8.69 29.46 14.49
C ARG A 186 -8.21 30.29 13.31
N ASP A 187 -9.13 31.08 12.74
CA ASP A 187 -8.79 32.14 11.79
C ASP A 187 -8.28 33.42 12.52
N PRO A 188 -7.47 34.26 11.84
CA PRO A 188 -7.03 34.09 10.45
C PRO A 188 -5.91 33.07 10.31
N MET A 189 -5.95 32.29 9.24
CA MET A 189 -4.89 31.36 8.83
C MET A 189 -4.27 31.79 7.51
N GLN A 190 -2.99 31.46 7.34
CA GLN A 190 -2.27 31.67 6.10
C GLN A 190 -1.48 30.40 5.73
N ARG A 191 -1.10 30.28 4.47
CA ARG A 191 -0.24 29.19 4.02
C ARG A 191 1.05 29.14 4.86
N GLY A 192 1.37 27.99 5.41
CA GLY A 192 2.47 27.78 6.35
C GLY A 192 2.05 27.65 7.81
N ASP A 193 0.80 27.97 8.16
CA ASP A 193 0.23 27.60 9.45
C ASP A 193 -0.12 26.11 9.45
N PHE A 194 0.04 25.43 10.59
CA PHE A 194 -0.10 23.97 10.65
C PHE A 194 -1.47 23.47 10.18
N TYR A 195 -2.54 24.14 10.58
CA TYR A 195 -3.90 23.74 10.26
C TYR A 195 -4.43 24.33 8.94
N TRP A 196 -3.67 25.20 8.26
CA TRP A 196 -4.12 25.82 7.03
C TRP A 196 -4.38 24.79 5.92
N PRO A 197 -5.53 24.86 5.23
CA PRO A 197 -6.57 25.90 5.33
C PRO A 197 -7.74 25.56 6.25
N ALA A 198 -7.86 24.33 6.77
CA ALA A 198 -8.91 23.86 7.66
C ALA A 198 -10.31 24.32 7.17
N VAL A 199 -10.66 23.96 5.96
CA VAL A 199 -11.92 24.36 5.35
C VAL A 199 -13.08 23.64 6.01
N PRO A 200 -14.10 24.37 6.55
CA PRO A 200 -15.28 23.75 7.11
C PRO A 200 -16.10 23.02 6.03
N GLY A 201 -16.81 21.98 6.43
CA GLY A 201 -17.70 21.23 5.56
C GLY A 201 -17.71 19.75 5.88
N GLU A 202 -18.71 19.08 5.34
CA GLU A 202 -18.82 17.65 5.45
C GLU A 202 -17.76 16.98 4.56
N TYR A 203 -17.26 15.87 5.07
CA TYR A 203 -16.46 14.95 4.33
C TYR A 203 -17.31 14.32 3.21
N ALA A 204 -16.96 14.59 1.97
CA ALA A 204 -17.66 14.02 0.82
C ALA A 204 -16.66 13.46 -0.20
N GLN A 205 -16.90 12.24 -0.65
CA GLN A 205 -16.16 11.63 -1.77
C GLN A 205 -16.64 12.12 -3.14
N ASP A 206 -17.43 13.20 -3.18
CA ASP A 206 -17.97 13.76 -4.40
C ASP A 206 -16.86 14.45 -5.21
N LEU A 207 -16.85 14.16 -6.52
CA LEU A 207 -15.91 14.74 -7.48
C LEU A 207 -16.01 16.28 -7.58
N PHE A 208 -17.12 16.87 -7.16
CA PHE A 208 -17.45 18.28 -7.30
C PHE A 208 -17.82 18.96 -5.97
N SER A 209 -17.44 18.36 -4.85
CA SER A 209 -17.72 18.92 -3.51
C SER A 209 -17.20 20.35 -3.37
N LYS A 210 -17.93 21.17 -2.61
CA LYS A 210 -17.60 22.58 -2.40
C LYS A 210 -17.40 22.86 -0.91
N PRO A 211 -16.49 23.79 -0.57
CA PRO A 211 -15.61 24.56 -1.47
C PRO A 211 -14.49 23.69 -2.02
N GLU A 212 -14.17 23.86 -3.31
CA GLU A 212 -13.07 23.18 -3.97
C GLU A 212 -11.70 23.74 -3.51
N PRO A 213 -10.63 22.93 -3.58
CA PRO A 213 -9.27 23.41 -3.29
C PRO A 213 -8.89 24.60 -4.15
N THR A 214 -8.31 25.62 -3.51
CA THR A 214 -7.79 26.80 -4.20
C THR A 214 -6.50 26.49 -4.95
N ASP A 215 -6.18 27.29 -5.96
CA ASP A 215 -4.90 27.17 -6.67
C ASP A 215 -3.70 27.31 -5.73
N GLU A 216 -3.79 28.14 -4.69
CA GLU A 216 -2.74 28.29 -3.69
C GLU A 216 -2.50 26.98 -2.93
N PHE A 217 -3.56 26.28 -2.52
CA PHE A 217 -3.45 25.01 -1.86
C PHE A 217 -2.90 23.92 -2.79
N MET A 218 -3.35 23.91 -4.03
CA MET A 218 -2.87 22.94 -5.04
C MET A 218 -1.40 23.18 -5.43
N GLN A 219 -0.95 24.43 -5.46
CA GLN A 219 0.47 24.76 -5.64
C GLN A 219 1.31 24.26 -4.46
N ASP A 220 0.85 24.46 -3.22
CA ASP A 220 1.50 23.94 -2.02
C ASP A 220 1.58 22.41 -2.04
N TRP A 221 0.48 21.72 -2.37
CA TRP A 221 0.44 20.28 -2.54
C TRP A 221 1.42 19.77 -3.60
N LEU A 222 1.45 20.42 -4.78
CA LEU A 222 2.33 20.02 -5.88
C LEU A 222 3.81 20.17 -5.49
N VAL A 223 4.18 21.32 -4.92
CA VAL A 223 5.58 21.62 -4.56
C VAL A 223 6.06 20.68 -3.46
N ARG A 224 5.25 20.37 -2.43
CA ARG A 224 5.58 19.40 -1.39
C ARG A 224 5.82 18.01 -1.98
N THR A 225 4.98 17.56 -2.88
CA THR A 225 5.15 16.26 -3.53
C THR A 225 6.39 16.23 -4.42
N CYS A 226 6.65 17.30 -5.16
CA CYS A 226 7.87 17.43 -5.98
C CYS A 226 9.15 17.49 -5.11
N GLU A 227 9.09 18.10 -3.92
CA GLU A 227 10.20 18.09 -2.96
C GLU A 227 10.57 16.67 -2.53
N ILE A 228 9.57 15.82 -2.23
CA ILE A 228 9.79 14.40 -1.92
C ILE A 228 10.47 13.69 -3.10
N ILE A 229 9.98 13.93 -4.32
CA ILE A 229 10.50 13.34 -5.55
C ILE A 229 11.98 13.71 -5.74
N ASP A 230 12.31 14.98 -5.68
CA ASP A 230 13.67 15.46 -5.95
C ASP A 230 14.67 15.11 -4.86
N ARG A 231 14.21 15.03 -3.60
CA ARG A 231 15.12 14.80 -2.47
C ARG A 231 15.43 13.32 -2.26
N TYR A 232 14.44 12.45 -2.44
CA TYR A 232 14.57 11.03 -2.07
C TYR A 232 14.54 10.08 -3.27
N HIS A 233 14.22 10.54 -4.46
CA HIS A 233 14.12 9.75 -5.69
C HIS A 233 13.30 8.45 -5.50
N PRO A 234 12.10 8.50 -4.91
CA PRO A 234 11.31 7.31 -4.70
C PRO A 234 10.98 6.65 -6.04
N ARG A 235 10.89 5.31 -6.02
CA ARG A 235 10.48 4.52 -7.20
C ARG A 235 8.95 4.41 -7.32
N LEU A 236 8.23 4.78 -6.26
CA LEU A 236 6.79 4.76 -6.18
C LEU A 236 6.28 5.95 -5.39
N ILE A 237 5.32 6.69 -5.94
CA ILE A 237 4.50 7.65 -5.19
C ILE A 237 3.10 7.06 -5.05
N TYR A 238 2.63 6.98 -3.82
CA TYR A 238 1.30 6.53 -3.49
C TYR A 238 0.44 7.73 -3.09
N PHE A 239 -0.76 7.79 -3.65
CA PHE A 239 -1.80 8.74 -3.24
C PHE A 239 -3.00 8.00 -2.70
N ASP A 240 -3.51 8.50 -1.59
CA ASP A 240 -4.78 8.10 -1.03
C ASP A 240 -5.94 8.69 -1.84
N TRP A 241 -7.17 8.36 -1.47
CA TRP A 241 -8.36 8.89 -2.13
C TRP A 241 -8.49 10.43 -1.96
N TRP A 242 -9.56 11.04 -2.44
CA TRP A 242 -9.87 12.45 -2.59
C TRP A 242 -9.08 13.19 -3.68
N ILE A 243 -7.94 12.73 -4.12
CA ILE A 243 -7.25 13.28 -5.30
C ILE A 243 -8.09 13.15 -6.59
N GLN A 244 -9.14 12.31 -6.57
CA GLN A 244 -10.10 12.19 -7.68
C GLN A 244 -10.93 13.46 -7.89
N HIS A 245 -10.99 14.39 -6.92
CA HIS A 245 -11.74 15.63 -7.03
C HIS A 245 -11.39 16.39 -8.31
N SER A 246 -12.42 16.99 -8.96
CA SER A 246 -12.25 17.63 -10.28
C SER A 246 -11.20 18.74 -10.30
N ALA A 247 -11.07 19.52 -9.23
CA ALA A 247 -10.07 20.58 -9.09
C ALA A 247 -8.62 20.04 -9.09
N CYS A 248 -8.40 18.78 -8.74
CA CYS A 248 -7.07 18.16 -8.70
C CYS A 248 -6.57 17.73 -10.10
N LYS A 249 -7.47 17.51 -11.06
CA LYS A 249 -7.12 16.91 -12.37
C LYS A 249 -6.00 17.62 -13.14
N PRO A 250 -5.93 18.95 -13.24
CA PRO A 250 -4.81 19.64 -13.87
C PRO A 250 -3.48 19.40 -13.15
N TRP A 251 -3.51 19.40 -11.82
CA TRP A 251 -2.35 19.24 -10.96
C TRP A 251 -1.81 17.81 -10.95
N LEU A 252 -2.69 16.82 -11.02
CA LEU A 252 -2.31 15.41 -11.16
C LEU A 252 -1.56 15.14 -12.48
N LYS A 253 -2.03 15.73 -13.59
CA LYS A 253 -1.32 15.63 -14.88
C LYS A 253 0.07 16.28 -14.79
N LYS A 254 0.14 17.47 -14.20
CA LYS A 254 1.41 18.19 -14.01
C LYS A 254 2.39 17.38 -13.14
N LEU A 255 1.92 16.81 -12.04
CA LEU A 255 2.73 15.97 -11.17
C LEU A 255 3.25 14.71 -11.88
N ALA A 256 2.39 14.00 -12.60
CA ALA A 256 2.79 12.79 -13.32
C ALA A 256 3.84 13.12 -14.40
N ALA A 257 3.62 14.16 -15.18
CA ALA A 257 4.59 14.61 -16.19
C ALA A 257 5.94 14.96 -15.55
N TYR A 258 5.91 15.71 -14.44
CA TYR A 258 7.12 16.04 -13.69
C TYR A 258 7.86 14.79 -13.22
N TYR A 259 7.18 13.90 -12.52
CA TYR A 259 7.78 12.72 -11.93
C TYR A 259 8.35 11.75 -12.98
N TYR A 260 7.61 11.51 -14.06
CA TYR A 260 8.08 10.65 -15.15
C TYR A 260 9.26 11.27 -15.90
N ASN A 261 9.30 12.61 -16.03
CA ASN A 261 10.45 13.30 -16.63
C ASN A 261 11.68 13.25 -15.72
N ARG A 262 11.52 13.43 -14.41
CA ARG A 262 12.61 13.25 -13.43
C ARG A 262 13.16 11.83 -13.47
N ALA A 263 12.28 10.84 -13.51
CA ALA A 263 12.68 9.44 -13.64
C ALA A 263 13.50 9.19 -14.92
N ALA A 264 13.08 9.77 -16.05
CA ALA A 264 13.82 9.71 -17.31
C ALA A 264 15.20 10.39 -17.20
N GLU A 265 15.31 11.54 -16.55
CA GLU A 265 16.59 12.23 -16.29
C GLU A 265 17.53 11.37 -15.43
N TRP A 266 17.01 10.63 -14.45
CA TRP A 266 17.79 9.76 -13.56
C TRP A 266 18.05 8.37 -14.13
N GLY A 267 17.44 8.02 -15.23
CA GLY A 267 17.54 6.69 -15.83
C GLY A 267 16.91 5.57 -14.97
N ILE A 268 15.84 5.89 -14.25
CA ILE A 268 15.07 4.95 -13.45
C ILE A 268 13.63 4.85 -13.94
N GLU A 269 12.94 3.76 -13.55
CA GLU A 269 11.53 3.58 -13.82
C GLU A 269 10.74 3.78 -12.52
N VAL A 270 9.62 4.49 -12.59
CA VAL A 270 8.80 4.86 -11.43
C VAL A 270 7.32 4.57 -11.66
N ALA A 271 6.55 4.51 -10.58
CA ALA A 271 5.11 4.32 -10.63
C ALA A 271 4.39 5.33 -9.73
N ILE A 272 3.12 5.58 -10.05
CA ILE A 272 2.17 6.29 -9.21
C ILE A 272 1.03 5.32 -8.91
N ASN A 273 0.64 5.17 -7.62
CA ASN A 273 -0.59 4.52 -7.23
C ASN A 273 -1.70 5.54 -6.97
N TYR A 274 -2.91 5.20 -7.37
CA TYR A 274 -4.08 6.07 -7.20
C TYR A 274 -5.36 5.27 -6.95
N LYS A 275 -6.34 5.92 -6.33
CA LYS A 275 -7.68 5.38 -6.06
C LYS A 275 -8.75 6.12 -6.86
N HIS A 276 -9.93 5.53 -7.01
CA HIS A 276 -11.16 6.19 -7.50
C HIS A 276 -11.02 6.91 -8.85
N ASP A 277 -10.36 6.31 -9.82
CA ASP A 277 -10.19 6.91 -11.17
C ASP A 277 -9.60 8.33 -11.15
N ALA A 278 -8.76 8.62 -10.15
CA ALA A 278 -8.10 9.92 -10.04
C ALA A 278 -7.25 10.25 -11.27
N TYR A 279 -6.53 9.24 -11.79
CA TYR A 279 -5.79 9.29 -13.05
C TYR A 279 -6.58 8.65 -14.18
N LEU A 280 -6.34 9.07 -15.42
CA LEU A 280 -6.83 8.37 -16.58
C LEU A 280 -6.25 6.95 -16.60
N PHE A 281 -7.10 5.96 -16.85
CA PHE A 281 -6.67 4.56 -16.91
C PHE A 281 -5.50 4.36 -17.88
N GLY A 282 -4.47 3.64 -17.43
CA GLY A 282 -3.24 3.40 -18.17
C GLY A 282 -2.15 4.46 -18.01
N THR A 283 -2.41 5.59 -17.33
CA THR A 283 -1.39 6.62 -17.06
C THR A 283 -0.68 6.46 -15.71
N ALA A 284 -1.17 5.59 -14.85
CA ALA A 284 -0.65 5.23 -13.54
C ALA A 284 -1.22 3.86 -13.12
N VAL A 285 -0.94 3.40 -11.90
CA VAL A 285 -1.35 2.07 -11.41
C VAL A 285 -2.52 2.22 -10.42
N PRO A 286 -3.68 1.61 -10.71
CA PRO A 286 -4.82 1.65 -9.79
C PRO A 286 -4.53 0.85 -8.51
N ASP A 287 -5.01 1.36 -7.40
CA ASP A 287 -4.96 0.74 -6.08
C ASP A 287 -6.39 0.50 -5.56
N VAL A 288 -6.60 -0.65 -4.93
CA VAL A 288 -7.90 -1.08 -4.37
C VAL A 288 -7.77 -1.21 -2.87
N GLU A 289 -8.30 -0.25 -2.13
CA GLU A 289 -8.16 -0.21 -0.67
C GLU A 289 -8.85 -1.39 0.00
N ARG A 290 -8.11 -2.09 0.86
CA ARG A 290 -8.60 -3.22 1.67
C ARG A 290 -9.49 -4.16 0.86
N GLY A 291 -9.12 -4.41 -0.40
CA GLY A 291 -9.98 -5.12 -1.32
C GLY A 291 -9.24 -6.03 -2.28
N GLN A 292 -10.02 -6.69 -3.11
CA GLN A 292 -9.51 -7.65 -4.10
C GLN A 292 -10.43 -7.65 -5.32
N PHE A 293 -9.96 -8.27 -6.39
CA PHE A 293 -10.80 -8.57 -7.55
C PHE A 293 -11.21 -10.04 -7.57
N ALA A 294 -12.39 -10.30 -8.12
CA ALA A 294 -12.90 -11.66 -8.22
C ALA A 294 -12.19 -12.49 -9.32
N ASP A 295 -11.62 -11.83 -10.36
CA ASP A 295 -11.00 -12.47 -11.51
C ASP A 295 -9.72 -11.75 -11.94
N ILE A 296 -8.97 -12.36 -12.88
CA ILE A 296 -7.76 -11.78 -13.50
C ILE A 296 -8.09 -10.43 -14.13
N LYS A 297 -7.26 -9.43 -13.84
CA LYS A 297 -7.31 -8.16 -14.58
C LYS A 297 -6.26 -8.16 -15.70
N PRO A 298 -6.59 -7.64 -16.89
CA PRO A 298 -5.65 -7.53 -17.99
C PRO A 298 -4.59 -6.45 -17.77
N TYR A 299 -4.69 -5.69 -16.69
CA TYR A 299 -3.77 -4.65 -16.25
C TYR A 299 -3.21 -4.97 -14.87
N PHE A 300 -2.04 -4.40 -14.58
CA PHE A 300 -1.43 -4.50 -13.26
C PHE A 300 -2.13 -3.57 -12.28
N TRP A 301 -2.29 -4.00 -11.04
CA TRP A 301 -2.96 -3.27 -9.97
C TRP A 301 -2.31 -3.55 -8.61
N GLN A 302 -2.52 -2.67 -7.67
CA GLN A 302 -2.13 -2.87 -6.28
C GLN A 302 -3.36 -2.97 -5.39
N THR A 303 -3.23 -3.66 -4.29
CA THR A 303 -4.10 -3.50 -3.13
C THR A 303 -3.25 -3.20 -1.92
N ASP A 304 -3.74 -2.28 -1.09
CA ASP A 304 -3.22 -2.03 0.23
C ASP A 304 -4.17 -2.62 1.29
N THR A 305 -3.60 -3.16 2.34
CA THR A 305 -4.32 -3.61 3.53
C THR A 305 -3.41 -3.55 4.74
N ALA A 306 -3.95 -3.69 5.94
CA ALA A 306 -3.16 -3.65 7.17
C ALA A 306 -3.15 -4.99 7.90
N ILE A 307 -2.09 -5.23 8.67
CA ILE A 307 -2.05 -6.34 9.65
C ILE A 307 -3.13 -6.09 10.72
N ALA A 308 -3.30 -4.85 11.16
CA ALA A 308 -4.39 -4.48 12.05
C ALA A 308 -5.72 -4.37 11.29
N LEU A 309 -6.79 -4.97 11.83
CA LEU A 309 -8.12 -4.96 11.23
C LEU A 309 -8.81 -3.60 11.34
N ASN A 310 -8.59 -2.89 12.43
CA ASN A 310 -9.38 -1.73 12.87
C ASN A 310 -8.67 -0.38 12.71
N SER A 311 -7.41 -0.36 12.28
CA SER A 311 -6.64 0.88 12.09
C SER A 311 -5.50 0.69 11.11
N TRP A 312 -5.04 1.80 10.50
CA TRP A 312 -3.78 1.83 9.75
C TRP A 312 -2.60 2.17 10.65
N CYS A 313 -2.82 2.88 11.76
CA CYS A 313 -1.78 3.21 12.73
C CYS A 313 -1.83 2.31 13.97
N TYR A 314 -0.82 2.47 14.83
CA TYR A 314 -0.85 1.85 16.15
C TYR A 314 -1.94 2.45 17.03
N THR A 315 -2.77 1.60 17.62
CA THR A 315 -3.66 1.93 18.73
C THR A 315 -3.55 0.87 19.82
N GLU A 316 -3.92 1.23 21.06
CA GLU A 316 -3.87 0.28 22.17
C GLU A 316 -4.84 -0.90 22.01
N ASN A 317 -5.83 -0.77 21.14
CA ASN A 317 -6.88 -1.77 20.92
C ASN A 317 -6.81 -2.41 19.52
N ASN A 318 -5.64 -2.44 18.88
CA ASN A 318 -5.49 -3.09 17.57
C ASN A 318 -5.82 -4.59 17.65
N GLN A 319 -6.55 -5.04 16.63
CA GLN A 319 -6.86 -6.45 16.40
C GLN A 319 -6.09 -6.91 15.16
N PHE A 320 -5.28 -7.95 15.32
CA PHE A 320 -4.34 -8.36 14.28
C PHE A 320 -4.86 -9.55 13.48
N ARG A 321 -4.60 -9.52 12.18
CA ARG A 321 -4.89 -10.62 11.26
C ARG A 321 -3.81 -11.69 11.39
N PRO A 322 -4.17 -12.99 11.36
CA PRO A 322 -3.17 -14.04 11.31
C PRO A 322 -2.41 -14.05 9.98
N ALA A 323 -1.12 -14.33 10.01
CA ALA A 323 -0.27 -14.39 8.82
C ALA A 323 -0.79 -15.33 7.73
N SER A 324 -1.41 -16.45 8.11
CA SER A 324 -1.98 -17.43 7.16
C SER A 324 -3.10 -16.83 6.30
N GLU A 325 -3.93 -15.94 6.84
CA GLU A 325 -4.96 -15.25 6.05
C GLU A 325 -4.34 -14.25 5.08
N ILE A 326 -3.34 -13.49 5.52
CA ILE A 326 -2.60 -12.53 4.67
C ILE A 326 -1.86 -13.27 3.54
N LEU A 327 -1.29 -14.44 3.82
CA LEU A 327 -0.66 -15.28 2.80
C LEU A 327 -1.66 -15.80 1.76
N CYS A 328 -2.87 -16.20 2.18
CA CYS A 328 -3.94 -16.53 1.24
C CYS A 328 -4.31 -15.34 0.34
N ASP A 329 -4.42 -14.15 0.92
CA ASP A 329 -4.70 -12.93 0.17
C ASP A 329 -3.57 -12.59 -0.80
N LEU A 330 -2.31 -12.64 -0.37
CA LEU A 330 -1.15 -12.41 -1.25
C LEU A 330 -1.15 -13.35 -2.46
N VAL A 331 -1.38 -14.64 -2.23
CA VAL A 331 -1.44 -15.66 -3.29
C VAL A 331 -2.60 -15.38 -4.24
N ASP A 332 -3.78 -15.04 -3.72
CA ASP A 332 -4.96 -14.72 -4.52
C ASP A 332 -4.73 -13.46 -5.38
N ILE A 333 -4.23 -12.38 -4.80
CA ILE A 333 -3.92 -11.10 -5.46
C ILE A 333 -2.93 -11.32 -6.61
N VAL A 334 -1.82 -12.01 -6.35
CA VAL A 334 -0.77 -12.24 -7.34
C VAL A 334 -1.28 -13.10 -8.50
N SER A 335 -2.13 -14.09 -8.24
CA SER A 335 -2.76 -14.92 -9.27
C SER A 335 -3.67 -14.14 -10.22
N LYS A 336 -4.11 -12.95 -9.82
CA LYS A 336 -5.02 -12.05 -10.54
C LYS A 336 -4.33 -10.82 -11.14
N ASN A 337 -2.99 -10.85 -11.26
CA ASN A 337 -2.15 -9.79 -11.81
C ASN A 337 -1.95 -8.60 -10.87
N GLY A 338 -2.12 -8.79 -9.57
CA GLY A 338 -1.95 -7.76 -8.55
C GLY A 338 -0.63 -7.85 -7.77
N CYS A 339 -0.42 -6.85 -6.91
CA CYS A 339 0.58 -6.86 -5.85
C CYS A 339 -0.04 -6.39 -4.51
N LEU A 340 0.56 -6.81 -3.41
CA LEU A 340 0.12 -6.48 -2.06
C LEU A 340 1.06 -5.47 -1.42
N LEU A 341 0.49 -4.38 -0.91
CA LEU A 341 1.13 -3.43 -0.02
C LEU A 341 0.56 -3.63 1.39
N LEU A 342 1.34 -4.23 2.28
CA LEU A 342 0.90 -4.62 3.63
C LEU A 342 1.36 -3.60 4.67
N ASN A 343 0.41 -3.00 5.37
CA ASN A 343 0.69 -1.94 6.33
C ASN A 343 1.02 -2.45 7.73
N VAL A 344 1.97 -1.75 8.35
CA VAL A 344 2.29 -1.78 9.78
C VAL A 344 2.14 -0.39 10.39
N GLY A 345 1.75 -0.35 11.65
CA GLY A 345 1.59 0.88 12.42
C GLY A 345 2.58 0.94 13.61
N PRO A 346 3.74 1.59 13.47
CA PRO A 346 4.67 1.75 14.58
C PRO A 346 4.09 2.61 15.71
N LYS A 347 4.54 2.34 16.94
CA LYS A 347 4.23 3.15 18.14
C LYS A 347 4.87 4.53 18.04
N ALA A 348 4.40 5.49 18.81
CA ALA A 348 4.94 6.85 18.84
C ALA A 348 6.45 6.91 19.14
N ASP A 349 6.97 5.96 19.89
CA ASP A 349 8.41 5.82 20.17
C ASP A 349 9.23 5.28 18.99
N GLY A 350 8.58 4.83 17.90
CA GLY A 350 9.21 4.28 16.71
C GLY A 350 9.46 2.77 16.77
N SER A 351 9.02 2.07 17.82
CA SER A 351 9.06 0.61 17.85
C SER A 351 7.89 0.00 17.06
N ILE A 352 8.16 -1.07 16.33
CA ILE A 352 7.13 -1.92 15.73
C ILE A 352 6.62 -2.87 16.82
N SER A 353 5.30 -3.09 16.89
CA SER A 353 4.69 -3.99 17.87
C SER A 353 5.20 -5.43 17.70
N GLU A 354 5.17 -6.21 18.77
CA GLU A 354 5.56 -7.63 18.70
C GLU A 354 4.62 -8.40 17.77
N GLU A 355 3.33 -8.08 17.81
CA GLU A 355 2.30 -8.70 16.96
C GLU A 355 2.54 -8.42 15.47
N ASP A 356 2.82 -7.17 15.08
CA ASP A 356 3.18 -6.84 13.70
C ASP A 356 4.45 -7.58 13.27
N ALA A 357 5.48 -7.58 14.12
CA ALA A 357 6.75 -8.22 13.84
C ALA A 357 6.61 -9.75 13.69
N GLU A 358 5.84 -10.42 14.54
CA GLU A 358 5.55 -11.85 14.45
C GLU A 358 4.85 -12.22 13.14
N VAL A 359 3.85 -11.43 12.73
CA VAL A 359 3.14 -11.64 11.45
C VAL A 359 4.09 -11.47 10.27
N LEU A 360 4.91 -10.41 10.26
CA LEU A 360 5.89 -10.17 9.20
C LEU A 360 6.94 -11.28 9.10
N LEU A 361 7.47 -11.74 10.22
CA LEU A 361 8.45 -12.83 10.26
C LEU A 361 7.84 -14.14 9.77
N HIS A 362 6.60 -14.44 10.16
CA HIS A 362 5.90 -15.62 9.68
C HIS A 362 5.68 -15.59 8.16
N ILE A 363 5.25 -14.44 7.62
CA ILE A 363 5.15 -14.24 6.16
C ILE A 363 6.52 -14.50 5.52
N GLY A 364 7.59 -13.96 6.10
CA GLY A 364 8.95 -14.10 5.60
C GLY A 364 9.43 -15.55 5.56
N GLU A 365 9.17 -16.35 6.58
CA GLU A 365 9.53 -17.79 6.58
C GLU A 365 8.78 -18.55 5.48
N TRP A 366 7.51 -18.23 5.25
CA TRP A 366 6.77 -18.80 4.12
C TRP A 366 7.34 -18.35 2.77
N MET A 367 7.64 -17.05 2.61
CA MET A 367 8.19 -16.49 1.38
C MET A 367 9.58 -17.02 1.04
N LYS A 368 10.41 -17.29 2.04
CA LYS A 368 11.74 -17.88 1.86
C LYS A 368 11.69 -19.24 1.16
N VAL A 369 10.63 -20.01 1.41
CA VAL A 369 10.42 -21.34 0.83
C VAL A 369 9.64 -21.25 -0.48
N ASN A 370 8.62 -20.41 -0.54
CA ASN A 370 7.61 -20.41 -1.60
C ASN A 370 7.69 -19.19 -2.53
N GLY A 371 8.63 -18.28 -2.31
CA GLY A 371 8.72 -17.01 -3.02
C GLY A 371 8.89 -17.13 -4.55
N GLU A 372 9.41 -18.25 -5.05
CA GLU A 372 9.49 -18.50 -6.49
C GLU A 372 8.10 -18.63 -7.17
N ALA A 373 7.05 -18.95 -6.39
CA ALA A 373 5.68 -18.96 -6.86
C ALA A 373 5.00 -17.58 -6.81
N ILE A 374 5.67 -16.57 -6.24
CA ILE A 374 5.18 -15.20 -6.04
C ILE A 374 5.98 -14.20 -6.89
N TYR A 375 7.29 -14.04 -6.61
CA TYR A 375 8.13 -13.06 -7.28
C TYR A 375 8.38 -13.41 -8.75
N ASN A 376 8.45 -12.39 -9.61
CA ASN A 376 8.74 -12.56 -11.04
C ASN A 376 7.74 -13.48 -11.78
N THR A 377 6.58 -13.74 -11.19
CA THR A 377 5.55 -14.58 -11.80
C THR A 377 4.61 -13.79 -12.70
N LYS A 378 3.97 -14.50 -13.60
CA LYS A 378 2.88 -14.03 -14.45
C LYS A 378 1.62 -14.81 -14.09
N THR A 379 0.47 -14.24 -14.43
CA THR A 379 -0.80 -14.96 -14.37
C THR A 379 -0.80 -16.15 -15.35
N TRP A 380 -1.51 -17.20 -14.99
CA TRP A 380 -1.85 -18.24 -15.93
C TRP A 380 -3.16 -17.89 -16.64
N ARG A 381 -3.64 -18.75 -17.54
CA ARG A 381 -4.93 -18.58 -18.24
C ARG A 381 -6.15 -18.52 -17.32
N LYS A 382 -6.02 -19.01 -16.09
CA LYS A 382 -6.97 -18.91 -14.99
C LYS A 382 -6.24 -18.45 -13.74
N TYR A 383 -6.90 -17.65 -12.90
CA TYR A 383 -6.32 -17.29 -11.61
C TYR A 383 -6.30 -18.47 -10.64
N GLY A 384 -7.25 -19.38 -10.76
CA GLY A 384 -7.42 -20.49 -9.83
C GLY A 384 -8.65 -21.34 -10.12
N GLU A 385 -8.97 -22.17 -9.16
CA GLU A 385 -10.19 -22.96 -9.08
C GLU A 385 -10.57 -23.21 -7.62
N GLY A 386 -11.77 -23.69 -7.38
CA GLY A 386 -12.29 -24.06 -6.07
C GLY A 386 -13.68 -23.51 -5.80
N PRO A 387 -14.32 -23.92 -4.69
CA PRO A 387 -15.68 -23.53 -4.37
C PRO A 387 -15.81 -22.12 -3.78
N THR A 388 -14.71 -21.57 -3.21
CA THR A 388 -14.77 -20.30 -2.47
C THR A 388 -14.67 -19.12 -3.43
N GLN A 389 -15.69 -18.24 -3.41
CA GLN A 389 -15.71 -17.02 -4.18
C GLN A 389 -15.09 -15.87 -3.37
N VAL A 390 -14.28 -15.04 -4.04
CA VAL A 390 -13.74 -13.80 -3.49
C VAL A 390 -14.63 -12.64 -3.93
N VAL A 391 -15.03 -11.80 -2.99
CA VAL A 391 -15.87 -10.63 -3.29
C VAL A 391 -15.01 -9.56 -3.98
N ASP A 392 -15.55 -9.00 -5.08
CA ASP A 392 -14.89 -7.95 -5.86
C ASP A 392 -15.06 -6.59 -5.21
N GLY A 393 -14.01 -5.77 -5.18
CA GLY A 393 -14.10 -4.37 -4.77
C GLY A 393 -13.35 -4.02 -3.48
N GLN A 394 -13.50 -2.76 -3.09
CA GLN A 394 -12.84 -2.18 -1.91
C GLN A 394 -13.47 -2.66 -0.59
N PHE A 395 -12.73 -2.57 0.51
CA PHE A 395 -13.16 -2.90 1.87
C PHE A 395 -13.74 -4.30 2.03
N SER A 396 -13.26 -5.24 1.21
CA SER A 396 -13.69 -6.65 1.23
C SER A 396 -12.73 -7.57 1.99
N ASP A 397 -11.62 -7.06 2.50
CA ASP A 397 -10.60 -7.83 3.25
C ASP A 397 -11.11 -8.36 4.59
N SER A 398 -12.09 -7.69 5.21
CA SER A 398 -12.76 -8.14 6.44
C SER A 398 -13.77 -9.28 6.20
N ILE A 399 -14.15 -9.54 4.95
CA ILE A 399 -15.06 -10.63 4.62
C ILE A 399 -14.34 -11.96 4.76
N LYS A 400 -14.79 -12.77 5.72
CA LYS A 400 -14.16 -14.07 6.01
C LYS A 400 -14.27 -15.01 4.81
N LYS A 401 -13.12 -15.47 4.35
CA LYS A 401 -12.98 -16.46 3.27
C LYS A 401 -12.73 -17.84 3.89
N ASN A 402 -13.68 -18.75 3.73
CA ASN A 402 -13.55 -20.12 4.24
C ASN A 402 -12.97 -21.02 3.15
N PHE A 403 -11.69 -20.81 2.81
CA PHE A 403 -11.00 -21.65 1.82
C PHE A 403 -10.98 -23.11 2.23
N THR A 404 -11.01 -23.98 1.22
CA THR A 404 -10.94 -25.44 1.32
C THR A 404 -9.67 -25.97 0.64
N SER A 405 -9.37 -27.24 0.79
CA SER A 405 -8.28 -27.90 0.07
C SER A 405 -8.51 -28.06 -1.43
N GLU A 406 -9.71 -27.68 -1.92
CA GLU A 406 -10.04 -27.62 -3.36
C GLU A 406 -9.81 -26.22 -3.95
N ASP A 407 -9.52 -25.20 -3.11
CA ASP A 407 -9.24 -23.84 -3.56
C ASP A 407 -7.77 -23.70 -3.93
N PHE A 408 -7.51 -23.52 -5.23
CA PHE A 408 -6.17 -23.33 -5.79
C PHE A 408 -6.03 -21.97 -6.42
N ARG A 409 -4.79 -21.44 -6.43
CA ARG A 409 -4.38 -20.26 -7.20
C ARG A 409 -3.19 -20.60 -8.08
N PHE A 410 -3.13 -20.00 -9.26
CA PHE A 410 -2.15 -20.36 -10.28
C PHE A 410 -1.28 -19.15 -10.66
N THR A 411 0.03 -19.40 -10.73
CA THR A 411 1.02 -18.47 -11.29
C THR A 411 1.99 -19.24 -12.17
N THR A 412 2.73 -18.54 -13.05
CA THR A 412 3.71 -19.16 -13.95
C THR A 412 5.03 -18.42 -13.93
N ALA A 413 6.13 -19.16 -13.93
CA ALA A 413 7.48 -18.63 -14.16
C ALA A 413 8.43 -19.74 -14.63
N GLY A 414 9.38 -19.41 -15.52
CA GLY A 414 10.50 -20.26 -15.89
C GLY A 414 10.14 -21.67 -16.43
N GLY A 415 8.99 -21.80 -17.09
CA GLY A 415 8.51 -23.10 -17.61
C GLY A 415 7.80 -23.97 -16.55
N TYR A 416 7.46 -23.39 -15.41
CA TYR A 416 6.68 -24.02 -14.37
C TYR A 416 5.31 -23.38 -14.21
N LEU A 417 4.32 -24.20 -13.88
CA LEU A 417 3.05 -23.78 -13.31
C LEU A 417 3.14 -24.01 -11.80
N TYR A 418 2.86 -22.98 -11.03
CA TYR A 418 2.71 -23.08 -9.58
C TYR A 418 1.23 -23.16 -9.26
N ALA A 419 0.81 -24.22 -8.59
CA ALA A 419 -0.53 -24.38 -8.06
C ALA A 419 -0.48 -24.31 -6.53
N THR A 420 -1.07 -23.26 -5.98
CA THR A 420 -1.06 -23.05 -4.52
C THR A 420 -2.40 -23.43 -3.94
N ALA A 421 -2.45 -24.48 -3.13
CA ALA A 421 -3.62 -24.84 -2.32
C ALA A 421 -3.73 -23.87 -1.14
N LEU A 422 -4.84 -23.14 -1.04
CA LEU A 422 -5.05 -22.14 0.00
C LEU A 422 -5.33 -22.73 1.38
N LYS A 423 -5.65 -24.02 1.44
CA LYS A 423 -5.81 -24.76 2.68
C LYS A 423 -5.23 -26.17 2.55
N CYS A 424 -4.54 -26.61 3.60
CA CYS A 424 -4.01 -27.97 3.67
C CYS A 424 -5.15 -29.00 3.70
N SER A 425 -4.99 -30.08 2.93
CA SER A 425 -5.90 -31.22 2.97
C SER A 425 -5.67 -32.05 4.24
N ASP A 426 -6.75 -32.47 4.89
CA ASP A 426 -6.69 -33.27 6.11
C ASP A 426 -6.05 -34.65 5.88
N ASN A 427 -6.32 -35.25 4.72
CA ASN A 427 -5.79 -36.56 4.33
C ASN A 427 -4.52 -36.49 3.47
N GLY A 428 -4.04 -35.27 3.14
CA GLY A 428 -2.85 -35.08 2.31
C GLY A 428 -3.06 -35.28 0.81
N THR A 429 -4.32 -35.44 0.35
CA THR A 429 -4.62 -35.63 -1.07
C THR A 429 -5.24 -34.35 -1.67
N TYR A 430 -4.90 -34.08 -2.94
CA TYR A 430 -5.34 -32.93 -3.69
C TYR A 430 -5.73 -33.33 -5.09
N CYS A 431 -6.71 -32.64 -5.69
CA CYS A 431 -7.11 -32.85 -7.08
C CYS A 431 -7.26 -31.49 -7.77
N ILE A 432 -6.38 -31.19 -8.73
CA ILE A 432 -6.41 -29.98 -9.53
C ILE A 432 -7.19 -30.27 -10.81
N LYS A 433 -8.47 -29.93 -10.84
CA LYS A 433 -9.42 -30.25 -11.92
C LYS A 433 -9.04 -29.59 -13.26
N SER A 434 -8.49 -28.36 -13.21
CA SER A 434 -8.03 -27.62 -14.40
C SER A 434 -6.86 -28.27 -15.15
N LEU A 435 -6.21 -29.27 -14.55
CA LEU A 435 -5.08 -29.99 -15.11
C LEU A 435 -5.43 -31.43 -15.53
N GLY A 436 -6.71 -31.76 -15.61
CA GLY A 436 -7.19 -33.07 -16.07
C GLY A 436 -6.77 -33.41 -17.51
N GLU A 437 -6.68 -34.69 -17.82
CA GLU A 437 -6.44 -35.21 -19.15
C GLU A 437 -7.65 -35.01 -20.08
N GLN A 438 -7.43 -35.20 -21.35
CA GLN A 438 -8.49 -35.15 -22.35
C GLN A 438 -9.39 -36.38 -22.23
N ASP A 439 -10.68 -36.15 -22.00
CA ASP A 439 -11.72 -37.14 -22.32
C ASP A 439 -11.97 -37.12 -23.84
N ALA A 440 -11.99 -38.28 -24.47
CA ALA A 440 -12.21 -38.42 -25.93
C ALA A 440 -13.52 -37.80 -26.40
N SER A 441 -14.47 -37.56 -25.53
CA SER A 441 -15.80 -36.95 -25.81
C SER A 441 -15.90 -35.45 -25.54
N LYS A 442 -14.88 -34.82 -24.95
CA LYS A 442 -14.89 -33.41 -24.53
C LYS A 442 -13.59 -32.69 -24.85
N GLN A 443 -13.66 -31.37 -25.01
CA GLN A 443 -12.44 -30.55 -25.11
C GLN A 443 -11.61 -30.69 -23.82
N ALA A 444 -10.31 -30.97 -23.96
CA ALA A 444 -9.41 -31.08 -22.84
C ALA A 444 -9.35 -29.76 -22.05
N ASN A 445 -9.35 -29.87 -20.74
CA ASN A 445 -9.08 -28.75 -19.86
C ASN A 445 -7.63 -28.26 -20.00
N PHE A 446 -6.68 -29.19 -20.24
CA PHE A 446 -5.27 -28.88 -20.35
C PHE A 446 -4.53 -29.86 -21.25
N HIS A 447 -3.87 -29.34 -22.31
CA HIS A 447 -3.14 -30.15 -23.29
C HIS A 447 -1.63 -30.25 -23.00
N GLY A 448 -1.09 -29.52 -22.00
CA GLY A 448 0.31 -29.58 -21.63
C GLY A 448 0.71 -30.95 -21.04
N ILE A 449 1.94 -31.32 -21.29
CA ILE A 449 2.52 -32.54 -20.72
C ILE A 449 3.11 -32.22 -19.36
N ILE A 450 2.61 -32.85 -18.30
CA ILE A 450 3.17 -32.71 -16.95
C ILE A 450 4.35 -33.70 -16.84
N ARG A 451 5.53 -33.18 -16.54
CA ARG A 451 6.76 -33.93 -16.42
C ARG A 451 7.13 -34.26 -14.98
N ASN A 452 6.82 -33.37 -14.06
CA ASN A 452 7.14 -33.53 -12.65
C ASN A 452 6.23 -32.66 -11.78
N VAL A 453 6.02 -33.09 -10.55
CA VAL A 453 5.32 -32.35 -9.50
C VAL A 453 6.16 -32.39 -8.23
N GLU A 454 6.46 -31.22 -7.68
CA GLU A 454 7.19 -31.06 -6.44
C GLU A 454 6.36 -30.23 -5.45
N VAL A 455 6.53 -30.49 -4.16
CA VAL A 455 5.95 -29.68 -3.09
C VAL A 455 7.05 -28.79 -2.54
N LEU A 456 6.91 -27.49 -2.65
CA LEU A 456 7.93 -26.57 -2.14
C LEU A 456 8.07 -26.71 -0.61
N GLY A 457 9.32 -26.87 -0.14
CA GLY A 457 9.61 -27.12 1.28
C GLY A 457 9.07 -28.46 1.81
N GLY A 458 8.78 -29.40 0.93
CA GLY A 458 8.45 -30.78 1.32
C GLY A 458 9.72 -31.62 1.43
N GLU A 459 9.80 -32.48 2.47
CA GLU A 459 10.93 -33.38 2.66
C GLU A 459 10.83 -34.65 1.76
N ALA A 460 9.63 -35.04 1.39
CA ALA A 460 9.35 -36.22 0.57
C ALA A 460 8.90 -35.81 -0.84
N LYS A 461 9.27 -36.66 -1.82
CA LYS A 461 8.77 -36.53 -3.20
C LYS A 461 7.25 -36.70 -3.21
N ALA A 462 6.52 -35.82 -3.85
CA ALA A 462 5.09 -35.95 -4.04
C ALA A 462 4.79 -37.16 -4.96
N GLU A 463 3.83 -37.98 -4.58
CA GLU A 463 3.23 -38.95 -5.49
C GLU A 463 2.14 -38.24 -6.29
N TRP A 464 2.12 -38.46 -7.60
CA TRP A 464 1.11 -37.88 -8.45
C TRP A 464 0.69 -38.77 -9.61
N SER A 465 -0.54 -38.62 -10.02
CA SER A 465 -1.11 -39.20 -11.22
C SER A 465 -2.05 -38.22 -11.89
N ARG A 466 -2.37 -38.49 -13.14
CA ARG A 466 -3.28 -37.63 -13.92
C ARG A 466 -4.33 -38.49 -14.61
N ASP A 467 -5.56 -38.04 -14.57
CA ASP A 467 -6.69 -38.64 -15.31
C ASP A 467 -7.65 -37.55 -15.82
N GLU A 468 -8.79 -37.96 -16.33
CA GLU A 468 -9.83 -37.02 -16.83
C GLU A 468 -10.41 -36.11 -15.74
N LYS A 469 -10.34 -36.49 -14.46
CA LYS A 469 -10.86 -35.72 -13.33
C LYS A 469 -9.91 -34.61 -12.90
N GLY A 470 -8.58 -34.82 -13.07
CA GLY A 470 -7.60 -33.85 -12.66
C GLY A 470 -6.19 -34.38 -12.51
N LEU A 471 -5.30 -33.53 -12.03
CA LEU A 471 -4.00 -33.89 -11.51
C LEU A 471 -4.17 -34.21 -10.02
N HIS A 472 -3.98 -35.48 -9.66
CA HIS A 472 -4.04 -36.00 -8.30
C HIS A 472 -2.65 -35.94 -7.69
N ILE A 473 -2.54 -35.38 -6.48
CA ILE A 473 -1.27 -35.25 -5.76
C ILE A 473 -1.48 -35.77 -4.35
N THR A 474 -0.54 -36.61 -3.87
CA THR A 474 -0.47 -37.00 -2.49
C THR A 474 0.79 -36.41 -1.85
N SER A 475 0.62 -35.68 -0.77
CA SER A 475 1.68 -34.99 -0.04
C SER A 475 1.52 -35.18 1.46
N GLY A 476 2.61 -35.62 2.11
CA GLY A 476 2.65 -35.70 3.58
C GLY A 476 2.81 -34.34 4.28
N LYS A 477 3.02 -33.24 3.53
CA LYS A 477 3.22 -31.91 4.11
C LYS A 477 1.95 -31.43 4.81
N LYS A 478 2.08 -31.03 6.07
CA LYS A 478 1.02 -30.39 6.86
C LYS A 478 1.43 -28.97 7.14
N SER A 479 0.50 -28.04 6.97
CA SER A 479 0.74 -26.62 7.19
C SER A 479 -0.58 -25.91 7.56
N LYS A 480 -0.48 -24.83 8.33
CA LYS A 480 -1.59 -23.86 8.50
C LYS A 480 -1.62 -22.85 7.34
N ASP A 481 -0.51 -22.73 6.63
CA ASP A 481 -0.31 -21.80 5.53
C ASP A 481 -0.54 -22.48 4.18
N PRO A 482 -0.71 -21.70 3.09
CA PRO A 482 -0.85 -22.25 1.74
C PRO A 482 0.29 -23.17 1.35
N ILE A 483 -0.03 -24.23 0.61
CA ILE A 483 0.93 -25.24 0.12
C ILE A 483 1.11 -25.07 -1.38
N VAL A 484 2.36 -24.94 -1.81
CA VAL A 484 2.71 -24.72 -3.22
C VAL A 484 3.17 -26.01 -3.89
N PHE A 485 2.52 -26.36 -4.99
CA PHE A 485 2.92 -27.41 -5.92
C PHE A 485 3.60 -26.77 -7.13
N LYS A 486 4.86 -27.12 -7.36
CA LYS A 486 5.66 -26.72 -8.52
C LYS A 486 5.54 -27.80 -9.60
N ILE A 487 4.92 -27.45 -10.71
CA ILE A 487 4.56 -28.37 -11.78
C ILE A 487 5.37 -28.03 -13.02
N LYS A 488 6.23 -28.96 -13.45
CA LYS A 488 6.98 -28.82 -14.71
C LYS A 488 6.11 -29.21 -15.89
N ILE A 489 5.97 -28.31 -16.85
CA ILE A 489 5.13 -28.46 -18.04
C ILE A 489 5.99 -28.35 -19.30
N ASP A 490 5.69 -29.22 -20.30
CA ASP A 490 6.16 -29.15 -21.68
C ASP A 490 4.99 -28.81 -22.60
#